data_ff236d99b13661d136757ae3233dbd02
#
_entry.id   ff236d99b13661d136757ae3233dbd02
#
_cell.length_a   1.000
_cell.length_b   1.000
_cell.length_c   1.000
_cell.angle_alpha   90.00
_cell.angle_beta   90.00
_cell.angle_gamma   90.00
#
_symmetry.space_group_name_H-M   'P 1'
#
loop_
_entity.id
_entity.type
_entity.pdbx_description
1 polymer ?
#
loop_
_entity_poly.entity_id
_entity_poly.type
_entity_poly.pdbx_seq_one_letter_code
_entity_poly.pdbx_strand_id
1 'polypeptide(L)'
;MRYRGVLVTLVSLVLLTKTATANVLNPGDYENFRNLDLKMLSIGDDIYALVTTQPGTHAPDCVMELAFKFDAVQADLHGVGTLVALAANVTDHADELRVIQRLSLAGRSFIEQLKYHRLILSSVMSNCAEKDAIAKSQDVSRAWSDAASLVQSIIKKIEASPQ
;
A
#
# COMPACT_ATOMS: atom_id res chain seq x y z
N MET A 1 -42.11 -45.44 52.26
CA MET A 1 -41.66 -45.24 50.84
C MET A 1 -40.99 -43.88 50.74
N ARG A 2 -39.65 -43.86 50.52
CA ARG A 2 -38.84 -42.63 50.42
C ARG A 2 -38.50 -42.40 49.01
N TYR A 3 -39.02 -41.37 48.33
CA TYR A 3 -38.60 -40.92 47.02
C TYR A 3 -37.40 -40.00 47.20
N ARG A 4 -36.23 -40.46 46.67
CA ARG A 4 -35.03 -39.64 46.52
C ARG A 4 -35.16 -38.88 45.17
N GLY A 5 -35.38 -37.56 45.27
CA GLY A 5 -35.28 -36.69 44.10
C GLY A 5 -33.82 -36.55 43.67
N VAL A 6 -33.55 -36.92 42.43
CA VAL A 6 -32.27 -36.69 41.78
C VAL A 6 -32.31 -35.29 41.17
N LEU A 7 -31.53 -34.36 41.77
CA LEU A 7 -31.33 -33.03 41.22
C LEU A 7 -30.33 -33.10 40.08
N VAL A 8 -30.83 -33.05 38.86
CA VAL A 8 -29.97 -32.96 37.66
C VAL A 8 -29.58 -31.51 37.50
N THR A 9 -28.34 -31.18 37.87
CA THR A 9 -27.73 -29.87 37.63
C THR A 9 -27.29 -29.80 36.18
N LEU A 10 -28.07 -29.10 35.33
CA LEU A 10 -27.72 -28.76 33.98
C LEU A 10 -26.62 -27.70 34.05
N VAL A 11 -25.35 -28.10 33.88
CA VAL A 11 -24.24 -27.21 33.65
C VAL A 11 -24.33 -26.75 32.18
N SER A 12 -24.92 -25.58 31.99
CA SER A 12 -24.88 -24.92 30.68
C SER A 12 -23.43 -24.50 30.39
N LEU A 13 -22.75 -25.31 29.60
CA LEU A 13 -21.44 -25.00 29.04
C LEU A 13 -21.65 -23.90 27.97
N VAL A 14 -21.57 -22.62 28.42
CA VAL A 14 -21.50 -21.50 27.47
C VAL A 14 -20.15 -21.60 26.76
N LEU A 15 -20.15 -22.26 25.62
CA LEU A 15 -19.08 -22.16 24.65
C LEU A 15 -19.03 -20.71 24.18
N LEU A 16 -18.18 -19.91 24.83
CA LEU A 16 -17.70 -18.65 24.27
C LEU A 16 -16.94 -18.99 22.99
N THR A 17 -17.67 -19.15 21.89
CA THR A 17 -17.08 -19.06 20.56
C THR A 17 -16.56 -17.62 20.44
N LYS A 18 -15.26 -17.40 20.69
CA LYS A 18 -14.59 -16.23 20.17
C LYS A 18 -14.83 -16.29 18.67
N THR A 19 -15.79 -15.51 18.19
CA THR A 19 -15.85 -15.16 16.77
C THR A 19 -14.55 -14.44 16.52
N ALA A 20 -13.61 -15.14 15.88
CA ALA A 20 -12.44 -14.49 15.33
C ALA A 20 -13.00 -13.43 14.37
N THR A 21 -13.00 -12.18 14.82
CA THR A 21 -13.31 -11.06 13.93
C THR A 21 -12.27 -11.13 12.84
N ALA A 22 -12.72 -11.44 11.62
CA ALA A 22 -11.81 -11.46 10.48
C ALA A 22 -11.18 -10.06 10.37
N ASN A 23 -9.87 -9.99 10.30
CA ASN A 23 -9.17 -8.73 10.11
C ASN A 23 -9.75 -8.02 8.89
N VAL A 24 -9.88 -6.70 8.97
CA VAL A 24 -10.36 -5.85 7.85
C VAL A 24 -9.50 -6.07 6.60
N LEU A 25 -8.22 -6.26 6.80
CA LEU A 25 -7.27 -6.63 5.76
C LEU A 25 -6.77 -8.05 5.96
N ASN A 26 -6.44 -8.70 4.86
CA ASN A 26 -5.96 -10.08 4.84
C ASN A 26 -4.57 -10.18 4.19
N PRO A 27 -3.88 -11.33 4.32
CA PRO A 27 -2.56 -11.53 3.71
C PRO A 27 -2.52 -11.28 2.20
N GLY A 28 -3.62 -11.51 1.46
CA GLY A 28 -3.70 -11.23 0.03
C GLY A 28 -3.64 -9.74 -0.30
N ASP A 29 -4.11 -8.88 0.60
CA ASP A 29 -3.98 -7.43 0.45
C ASP A 29 -2.51 -7.00 0.54
N TYR A 30 -1.75 -7.60 1.44
CA TYR A 30 -0.31 -7.38 1.53
C TYR A 30 0.46 -7.92 0.32
N GLU A 31 0.12 -9.11 -0.18
CA GLU A 31 0.74 -9.69 -1.38
C GLU A 31 0.54 -8.80 -2.61
N ASN A 32 -0.61 -8.18 -2.75
CA ASN A 32 -0.84 -7.21 -3.83
C ASN A 32 0.09 -6.00 -3.74
N PHE A 33 0.33 -5.48 -2.52
CA PHE A 33 1.30 -4.40 -2.30
C PHE A 33 2.73 -4.86 -2.61
N ARG A 34 3.12 -6.04 -2.15
CA ARG A 34 4.44 -6.61 -2.40
C ARG A 34 4.71 -6.78 -3.90
N ASN A 35 3.74 -7.30 -4.65
CA ASN A 35 3.87 -7.48 -6.10
C ASN A 35 4.02 -6.12 -6.83
N LEU A 36 3.30 -5.10 -6.37
CA LEU A 36 3.43 -3.76 -6.89
C LEU A 36 4.79 -3.15 -6.56
N ASP A 37 5.29 -3.32 -5.33
CA ASP A 37 6.61 -2.84 -4.90
C ASP A 37 7.73 -3.47 -5.73
N LEU A 38 7.68 -4.78 -5.99
CA LEU A 38 8.61 -5.48 -6.87
C LEU A 38 8.58 -4.94 -8.31
N LYS A 39 7.39 -4.63 -8.84
CA LYS A 39 7.25 -3.98 -10.16
C LYS A 39 7.86 -2.58 -10.17
N MET A 40 7.65 -1.81 -9.10
CA MET A 40 8.24 -0.49 -8.93
C MET A 40 9.77 -0.56 -8.85
N LEU A 41 10.33 -1.51 -8.11
CA LEU A 41 11.79 -1.72 -8.06
C LEU A 41 12.39 -1.94 -9.46
N SER A 42 11.79 -2.80 -10.28
CA SER A 42 12.25 -3.03 -11.66
C SER A 42 12.20 -1.75 -12.52
N ILE A 43 11.18 -0.92 -12.36
CA ILE A 43 11.10 0.38 -13.07
C ILE A 43 12.19 1.32 -12.55
N GLY A 44 12.47 1.31 -11.24
CA GLY A 44 13.53 2.09 -10.61
C GLY A 44 14.91 1.74 -11.18
N ASP A 45 15.22 0.45 -11.28
CA ASP A 45 16.49 -0.02 -11.86
C ASP A 45 16.67 0.50 -13.29
N ASP A 46 15.62 0.48 -14.11
CA ASP A 46 15.65 1.02 -15.47
C ASP A 46 15.87 2.54 -15.49
N ILE A 47 15.26 3.28 -14.56
CA ILE A 47 15.46 4.74 -14.45
C ILE A 47 16.90 5.05 -14.03
N TYR A 48 17.43 4.31 -13.04
CA TYR A 48 18.82 4.47 -12.61
C TYR A 48 19.81 4.12 -13.72
N ALA A 49 19.52 3.15 -14.58
CA ALA A 49 20.32 2.88 -15.76
C ALA A 49 20.40 4.10 -16.68
N LEU A 50 19.30 4.85 -16.88
CA LEU A 50 19.31 6.09 -17.67
C LEU A 50 20.19 7.19 -17.03
N VAL A 51 20.20 7.28 -15.70
CA VAL A 51 21.03 8.25 -14.97
C VAL A 51 22.52 7.92 -15.11
N THR A 52 22.89 6.62 -15.16
CA THR A 52 24.28 6.15 -15.09
C THR A 52 24.93 5.87 -16.43
N THR A 53 24.19 5.80 -17.53
CA THR A 53 24.69 5.39 -18.86
C THR A 53 25.57 6.42 -19.56
N GLN A 54 25.76 7.62 -19.01
CA GLN A 54 26.62 8.65 -19.60
C GLN A 54 27.86 8.90 -18.72
N PRO A 55 28.93 8.09 -18.84
CA PRO A 55 30.15 8.30 -18.06
C PRO A 55 30.78 9.67 -18.38
N GLY A 56 30.96 10.48 -17.33
CA GLY A 56 31.63 11.79 -17.44
C GLY A 56 30.73 12.96 -17.85
N THR A 57 29.45 12.74 -18.06
CA THR A 57 28.44 13.80 -18.25
C THR A 57 27.39 13.74 -17.14
N HIS A 58 26.86 14.90 -16.74
CA HIS A 58 25.68 14.90 -15.88
C HIS A 58 24.46 14.40 -16.66
N ALA A 59 23.66 13.53 -16.06
CA ALA A 59 22.38 13.15 -16.66
C ALA A 59 21.53 14.41 -16.90
N PRO A 60 20.77 14.49 -17.99
CA PRO A 60 19.86 15.61 -18.24
C PRO A 60 18.91 15.86 -17.07
N ASP A 61 18.60 17.12 -16.78
CA ASP A 61 17.76 17.52 -15.65
C ASP A 61 16.42 16.77 -15.63
N CYS A 62 15.82 16.51 -16.79
CA CYS A 62 14.55 15.78 -16.87
C CYS A 62 14.71 14.30 -16.46
N VAL A 63 15.86 13.67 -16.70
CA VAL A 63 16.15 12.28 -16.26
C VAL A 63 16.34 12.25 -14.75
N MET A 64 17.07 13.21 -14.21
CA MET A 64 17.26 13.34 -12.75
C MET A 64 15.93 13.61 -12.03
N GLU A 65 15.11 14.49 -12.58
CA GLU A 65 13.80 14.79 -12.00
C GLU A 65 12.87 13.57 -12.04
N LEU A 66 12.91 12.77 -13.13
CA LEU A 66 12.18 11.51 -13.22
C LEU A 66 12.59 10.57 -12.07
N ALA A 67 13.90 10.39 -11.84
CA ALA A 67 14.42 9.55 -10.77
C ALA A 67 13.97 10.05 -9.39
N PHE A 68 14.14 11.33 -9.08
CA PHE A 68 13.73 11.90 -7.79
C PHE A 68 12.23 11.78 -7.51
N LYS A 69 11.38 12.03 -8.53
CA LYS A 69 9.92 11.89 -8.35
C LYS A 69 9.52 10.44 -8.19
N PHE A 70 10.18 9.54 -8.91
CA PHE A 70 9.93 8.11 -8.77
C PHE A 70 10.27 7.62 -7.35
N ASP A 71 11.46 7.95 -6.85
CA ASP A 71 11.92 7.55 -5.51
C ASP A 71 11.01 8.07 -4.40
N ALA A 72 10.59 9.34 -4.50
CA ALA A 72 9.68 9.91 -3.50
C ALA A 72 8.36 9.14 -3.43
N VAL A 73 7.75 8.81 -4.57
CA VAL A 73 6.50 8.05 -4.62
C VAL A 73 6.70 6.61 -4.16
N GLN A 74 7.83 5.99 -4.50
CA GLN A 74 8.14 4.62 -4.06
C GLN A 74 8.32 4.56 -2.54
N ALA A 75 9.00 5.52 -1.94
CA ALA A 75 9.18 5.59 -0.49
C ALA A 75 7.84 5.72 0.24
N ASP A 76 6.96 6.59 -0.26
CA ASP A 76 5.61 6.79 0.31
C ASP A 76 4.75 5.53 0.17
N LEU A 77 4.79 4.87 -1.00
CA LEU A 77 4.08 3.62 -1.24
C LEU A 77 4.57 2.50 -0.31
N HIS A 78 5.88 2.40 -0.11
CA HIS A 78 6.48 1.43 0.83
C HIS A 78 5.98 1.66 2.26
N GLY A 79 5.87 2.93 2.68
CA GLY A 79 5.28 3.29 3.98
C GLY A 79 3.84 2.81 4.13
N VAL A 80 3.01 3.00 3.10
CA VAL A 80 1.62 2.49 3.07
C VAL A 80 1.61 0.96 3.12
N GLY A 81 2.45 0.28 2.32
CA GLY A 81 2.57 -1.18 2.28
C GLY A 81 2.96 -1.78 3.65
N THR A 82 3.85 -1.11 4.38
CA THR A 82 4.22 -1.51 5.75
C THR A 82 3.01 -1.48 6.69
N LEU A 83 2.17 -0.45 6.60
CA LEU A 83 0.95 -0.37 7.41
C LEU A 83 -0.08 -1.43 7.00
N VAL A 84 -0.19 -1.78 5.72
CA VAL A 84 -1.02 -2.90 5.25
C VAL A 84 -0.53 -4.22 5.82
N ALA A 85 0.79 -4.47 5.82
CA ALA A 85 1.39 -5.66 6.41
C ALA A 85 1.09 -5.76 7.90
N LEU A 86 1.20 -4.66 8.64
CA LEU A 86 0.87 -4.61 10.06
C LEU A 86 -0.62 -4.90 10.28
N ALA A 87 -1.51 -4.26 9.54
CA ALA A 87 -2.96 -4.45 9.68
C ALA A 87 -3.41 -5.89 9.36
N ALA A 88 -2.76 -6.53 8.36
CA ALA A 88 -3.08 -7.90 7.98
C ALA A 88 -2.61 -8.97 8.99
N ASN A 89 -1.66 -8.63 9.88
CA ASN A 89 -1.03 -9.56 10.81
C ASN A 89 -1.30 -9.26 12.29
N VAL A 90 -1.95 -8.15 12.61
CA VAL A 90 -2.28 -7.82 14.00
C VAL A 90 -3.38 -8.75 14.52
N THR A 91 -3.21 -9.22 15.77
CA THR A 91 -4.13 -10.17 16.40
C THR A 91 -5.02 -9.52 17.46
N ASP A 92 -4.64 -8.34 17.95
CA ASP A 92 -5.41 -7.57 18.93
C ASP A 92 -6.29 -6.54 18.19
N HIS A 93 -7.59 -6.54 18.49
CA HIS A 93 -8.55 -5.67 17.81
C HIS A 93 -8.31 -4.17 18.08
N ALA A 94 -7.86 -3.79 19.28
CA ALA A 94 -7.58 -2.40 19.59
C ALA A 94 -6.35 -1.89 18.81
N ASP A 95 -5.34 -2.74 18.65
CA ASP A 95 -4.16 -2.43 17.84
C ASP A 95 -4.49 -2.42 16.35
N GLU A 96 -5.36 -3.33 15.89
CA GLU A 96 -5.89 -3.31 14.53
C GLU A 96 -6.54 -1.97 14.20
N LEU A 97 -7.44 -1.48 15.03
CA LEU A 97 -8.10 -0.20 14.81
C LEU A 97 -7.12 0.97 14.73
N ARG A 98 -6.08 0.98 15.58
CA ARG A 98 -5.03 2.02 15.53
C ARG A 98 -4.24 1.98 14.22
N VAL A 99 -3.88 0.79 13.75
CA VAL A 99 -3.14 0.62 12.50
C VAL A 99 -4.01 1.03 11.32
N ILE A 100 -5.28 0.62 11.29
CA ILE A 100 -6.26 0.97 10.25
C ILE A 100 -6.45 2.50 10.15
N GLN A 101 -6.57 3.20 11.28
CA GLN A 101 -6.68 4.67 11.28
C GLN A 101 -5.44 5.32 10.67
N ARG A 102 -4.24 4.88 11.04
CA ARG A 102 -2.97 5.37 10.47
C ARG A 102 -2.89 5.06 8.98
N LEU A 103 -3.27 3.85 8.57
CA LEU A 103 -3.27 3.42 7.18
C LEU A 103 -4.23 4.27 6.33
N SER A 104 -5.43 4.55 6.83
CA SER A 104 -6.39 5.41 6.13
C SER A 104 -5.82 6.82 5.91
N LEU A 105 -5.18 7.41 6.92
CA LEU A 105 -4.56 8.73 6.81
C LEU A 105 -3.37 8.71 5.84
N ALA A 106 -2.46 7.73 5.97
CA ALA A 106 -1.30 7.58 5.10
C ALA A 106 -1.71 7.34 3.65
N GLY A 107 -2.71 6.48 3.43
CA GLY A 107 -3.22 6.19 2.10
C GLY A 107 -3.84 7.42 1.42
N ARG A 108 -4.64 8.20 2.13
CA ARG A 108 -5.19 9.46 1.60
C ARG A 108 -4.09 10.47 1.28
N SER A 109 -3.11 10.62 2.19
CA SER A 109 -1.95 11.50 1.96
C SER A 109 -1.16 11.07 0.72
N PHE A 110 -0.91 9.76 0.56
CA PHE A 110 -0.26 9.20 -0.62
C PHE A 110 -1.00 9.56 -1.91
N ILE A 111 -2.33 9.41 -1.96
CA ILE A 111 -3.11 9.76 -3.15
C ILE A 111 -2.97 11.24 -3.52
N GLU A 112 -3.00 12.15 -2.54
CA GLU A 112 -2.85 13.58 -2.81
C GLU A 112 -1.42 13.93 -3.26
N GLN A 113 -0.39 13.37 -2.64
CA GLN A 113 1.00 13.59 -3.06
C GLN A 113 1.23 13.02 -4.46
N LEU A 114 0.68 11.85 -4.78
CA LEU A 114 0.79 11.25 -6.09
C LEU A 114 0.22 12.14 -7.21
N LYS A 115 -0.91 12.82 -6.97
CA LYS A 115 -1.46 13.81 -7.91
C LYS A 115 -0.47 14.93 -8.18
N TYR A 116 0.16 15.45 -7.12
CA TYR A 116 1.17 16.50 -7.24
C TYR A 116 2.41 16.03 -8.02
N HIS A 117 2.95 14.84 -7.71
CA HIS A 117 4.09 14.28 -8.42
C HIS A 117 3.79 14.05 -9.92
N ARG A 118 2.57 13.60 -10.26
CA ARG A 118 2.14 13.43 -11.66
C ARG A 118 2.13 14.74 -12.42
N LEU A 119 1.63 15.82 -11.83
CA LEU A 119 1.62 17.14 -12.46
C LEU A 119 3.03 17.64 -12.75
N ILE A 120 3.94 17.52 -11.79
CA ILE A 120 5.34 17.92 -11.98
C ILE A 120 5.99 17.06 -13.06
N LEU A 121 5.86 15.73 -12.99
CA LEU A 121 6.46 14.84 -13.96
C LEU A 121 5.96 15.13 -15.38
N SER A 122 4.66 15.36 -15.57
CA SER A 122 4.09 15.73 -16.86
C SER A 122 4.70 17.03 -17.39
N SER A 123 4.86 18.05 -16.54
CA SER A 123 5.47 19.34 -16.90
C SER A 123 6.93 19.18 -17.29
N VAL A 124 7.70 18.41 -16.52
CA VAL A 124 9.12 18.16 -16.81
C VAL A 124 9.30 17.37 -18.11
N MET A 125 8.51 16.32 -18.30
CA MET A 125 8.61 15.47 -19.50
C MET A 125 8.16 16.17 -20.78
N SER A 126 7.28 17.17 -20.71
CA SER A 126 6.89 17.95 -21.89
C SER A 126 8.05 18.75 -22.52
N ASN A 127 9.09 19.04 -21.74
CA ASN A 127 10.27 19.77 -22.17
C ASN A 127 11.53 18.88 -22.27
N CYS A 128 11.39 17.56 -22.05
CA CYS A 128 12.50 16.62 -22.10
C CYS A 128 12.81 16.23 -23.54
N ALA A 129 14.10 16.27 -23.92
CA ALA A 129 14.55 15.82 -25.23
C ALA A 129 14.93 14.32 -25.26
N GLU A 130 15.08 13.71 -24.09
CA GLU A 130 15.52 12.32 -23.92
C GLU A 130 14.37 11.36 -24.17
N LYS A 131 14.38 10.67 -25.33
CA LYS A 131 13.30 9.76 -25.74
C LYS A 131 13.10 8.61 -24.78
N ASP A 132 14.17 8.06 -24.22
CA ASP A 132 14.12 6.94 -23.28
C ASP A 132 13.51 7.36 -21.96
N ALA A 133 13.82 8.57 -21.46
CA ALA A 133 13.19 9.13 -20.28
C ALA A 133 11.69 9.39 -20.48
N ILE A 134 11.30 9.89 -21.67
CA ILE A 134 9.88 10.09 -22.00
C ILE A 134 9.15 8.73 -22.04
N ALA A 135 9.73 7.71 -22.67
CA ALA A 135 9.14 6.37 -22.70
C ALA A 135 9.01 5.79 -21.30
N LYS A 136 10.06 5.90 -20.47
CA LYS A 136 10.06 5.40 -19.10
C LYS A 136 9.06 6.15 -18.20
N SER A 137 8.85 7.44 -18.40
CA SER A 137 7.86 8.22 -17.68
C SER A 137 6.42 7.70 -17.90
N GLN A 138 6.14 7.07 -19.03
CA GLN A 138 4.85 6.42 -19.30
C GLN A 138 4.69 5.14 -18.45
N ASP A 139 5.77 4.35 -18.29
CA ASP A 139 5.78 3.18 -17.40
C ASP A 139 5.54 3.59 -15.96
N VAL A 140 6.23 4.65 -15.52
CA VAL A 140 6.04 5.27 -14.19
C VAL A 140 4.58 5.72 -14.00
N SER A 141 4.01 6.42 -14.96
CA SER A 141 2.63 6.89 -14.88
C SER A 141 1.62 5.75 -14.76
N ARG A 142 1.86 4.61 -15.44
CA ARG A 142 1.05 3.40 -15.31
C ARG A 142 1.19 2.77 -13.92
N ALA A 143 2.43 2.59 -13.44
CA ALA A 143 2.69 2.04 -12.13
C ALA A 143 2.08 2.89 -11.01
N TRP A 144 2.15 4.21 -11.12
CA TRP A 144 1.51 5.14 -10.20
C TRP A 144 -0.04 5.07 -10.24
N SER A 145 -0.61 4.74 -11.41
CA SER A 145 -2.06 4.50 -11.52
C SER A 145 -2.46 3.21 -10.81
N ASP A 146 -1.66 2.15 -10.98
CA ASP A 146 -1.86 0.88 -10.29
C ASP A 146 -1.77 1.08 -8.77
N ALA A 147 -0.76 1.84 -8.30
CA ALA A 147 -0.58 2.18 -6.89
C ALA A 147 -1.77 2.96 -6.31
N ALA A 148 -2.23 3.99 -7.02
CA ALA A 148 -3.40 4.75 -6.61
C ALA A 148 -4.65 3.86 -6.48
N SER A 149 -4.88 3.00 -7.46
CA SER A 149 -6.02 2.08 -7.48
C SER A 149 -5.98 1.08 -6.32
N LEU A 150 -4.80 0.53 -6.03
CA LEU A 150 -4.60 -0.40 -4.93
C LEU A 150 -4.85 0.29 -3.57
N VAL A 151 -4.24 1.45 -3.33
CA VAL A 151 -4.43 2.22 -2.09
C VAL A 151 -5.90 2.63 -1.91
N GLN A 152 -6.58 3.07 -2.98
CA GLN A 152 -8.01 3.39 -2.93
C GLN A 152 -8.87 2.18 -2.59
N SER A 153 -8.53 0.99 -3.11
CA SER A 153 -9.26 -0.24 -2.79
C SER A 153 -9.13 -0.61 -1.31
N ILE A 154 -7.94 -0.43 -0.73
CA ILE A 154 -7.69 -0.64 0.70
C ILE A 154 -8.50 0.36 1.55
N ILE A 155 -8.47 1.64 1.22
CA ILE A 155 -9.25 2.66 1.93
C ILE A 155 -10.75 2.30 1.91
N LYS A 156 -11.29 1.89 0.77
CA LYS A 156 -12.69 1.47 0.65
C LYS A 156 -13.03 0.26 1.51
N LYS A 157 -12.14 -0.73 1.60
CA LYS A 157 -12.31 -1.89 2.50
C LYS A 157 -12.39 -1.43 3.96
N ILE A 158 -11.51 -0.52 4.36
CA ILE A 158 -11.50 0.04 5.72
C ILE A 158 -12.82 0.76 6.01
N GLU A 159 -13.28 1.60 5.09
CA GLU A 159 -14.51 2.40 5.26
C GLU A 159 -15.79 1.55 5.26
N ALA A 160 -15.77 0.41 4.58
CA ALA A 160 -16.90 -0.52 4.52
C ALA A 160 -16.99 -1.46 5.73
N SER A 161 -15.96 -1.51 6.57
CA SER A 161 -15.92 -2.40 7.72
C SER A 161 -16.72 -1.80 8.90
N PRO A 162 -17.57 -2.59 9.58
CA PRO A 162 -18.23 -2.12 10.78
C PRO A 162 -17.17 -1.80 11.85
N GLN A 163 -17.24 -0.58 12.38
CA GLN A 163 -16.38 -0.10 13.46
C GLN A 163 -16.92 -0.57 14.83
#